data_5e27be5b575b4c4cc48e3f58366361c7
#
_entry.id   5e27be5b575b4c4cc48e3f58366361c7
#
_cell.length_a   1.000
_cell.length_b   1.000
_cell.length_c   1.000
_cell.angle_alpha   90.00
_cell.angle_beta   90.00
_cell.angle_gamma   90.00
#
_symmetry.space_group_name_H-M   'P 1'
#
loop_
_entity.id
_entity.type
_entity.pdbx_description
1 polymer ?
#
loop_
_entity_poly.entity_id
_entity_poly.type
_entity_poly.pdbx_seq_one_letter_code
_entity_poly.pdbx_strand_id
1 'polypeptide(L)'
;MEKSKLIIFFALALFLSACNGARGANSSQKTIAVIPKGVSHSFWLMVKSGADAAGKDMNVRIVWKGAAQETDYSGQMNIVEDMINQRVDGIVLAPSHGDSLVPIVERAQAAGIPVTIFDSGISTQKYLSYVSTDNRKGGVVAAERMGEKLGGKGKVAIIGVKKGSVSTDEREEGFRDTIQKKFPGITLVPIIFYGEANAAKSLQAAEDLLTSHSDLTGLFASNESSTVGAVRAIQQRNLAGKVTLVGFDATADLVRDVREGSIDSLVLQNPFKMGYEGVKTIVDKIGGKQPERRIDTGVKLLTKDNVDTQEIQELIK
;
A
#
# COMPACT_ATOMS: atom_id res chain seq x y z
N MET A 1 92.44 -44.59 21.67
CA MET A 1 91.36 -44.63 22.66
C MET A 1 90.68 -43.28 22.66
N GLU A 2 89.59 -43.19 21.97
CA GLU A 2 88.55 -42.12 22.22
C GLU A 2 87.34 -42.39 21.36
N LYS A 3 86.22 -42.56 22.06
CA LYS A 3 84.95 -42.94 21.47
C LYS A 3 84.19 -41.69 21.02
N SER A 4 84.08 -41.47 19.72
CA SER A 4 83.19 -40.42 19.18
C SER A 4 81.75 -40.89 19.30
N LYS A 5 80.96 -40.16 20.07
CA LYS A 5 79.48 -40.31 20.13
C LYS A 5 78.85 -39.50 18.98
N LEU A 6 78.24 -40.21 18.07
CA LEU A 6 77.39 -39.63 17.00
C LEU A 6 76.04 -39.30 17.56
N ILE A 7 75.72 -38.02 17.67
CA ILE A 7 74.39 -37.51 18.07
C ILE A 7 73.56 -37.33 16.79
N ILE A 8 72.57 -38.20 16.62
CA ILE A 8 71.59 -38.14 15.57
C ILE A 8 70.52 -37.13 16.01
N PHE A 9 70.48 -35.96 15.43
CA PHE A 9 69.40 -35.02 15.58
C PHE A 9 68.20 -35.44 14.69
N PHE A 10 67.12 -35.93 15.32
CA PHE A 10 65.86 -36.16 14.66
C PHE A 10 65.13 -34.85 14.56
N ALA A 11 65.16 -34.24 13.38
CA ALA A 11 64.33 -33.06 13.08
C ALA A 11 62.87 -33.49 12.88
N LEU A 12 62.05 -33.29 13.93
CA LEU A 12 60.61 -33.48 13.87
C LEU A 12 59.98 -32.31 13.15
N ALA A 13 59.75 -32.44 11.83
CA ALA A 13 59.00 -31.47 11.06
C ALA A 13 57.54 -31.50 11.46
N LEU A 14 57.12 -30.57 12.28
CA LEU A 14 55.69 -30.28 12.56
C LEU A 14 55.04 -29.68 11.30
N PHE A 15 54.36 -30.53 10.54
CA PHE A 15 53.38 -30.05 9.54
C PHE A 15 52.20 -29.42 10.30
N LEU A 16 52.24 -28.13 10.50
CA LEU A 16 51.06 -27.31 10.80
C LEU A 16 50.20 -27.25 9.53
N SER A 17 49.33 -28.27 9.38
CA SER A 17 48.21 -28.16 8.46
C SER A 17 47.30 -27.01 8.94
N ALA A 18 47.52 -25.82 8.38
CA ALA A 18 46.57 -24.73 8.49
C ALA A 18 45.31 -25.20 7.76
N CYS A 19 44.38 -25.81 8.50
CA CYS A 19 42.99 -25.89 8.06
C CYS A 19 42.46 -24.46 7.95
N ASN A 20 42.67 -23.83 6.82
CA ASN A 20 41.95 -22.68 6.39
C ASN A 20 40.51 -23.15 6.09
N GLY A 21 39.79 -23.48 7.13
CA GLY A 21 38.36 -23.63 7.11
C GLY A 21 37.82 -22.27 6.65
N ALA A 22 37.58 -22.15 5.34
CA ALA A 22 36.66 -21.13 4.84
C ALA A 22 35.39 -21.28 5.67
N ARG A 23 35.30 -20.51 6.78
CA ARG A 23 34.02 -20.22 7.39
C ARG A 23 33.21 -19.56 6.27
N GLY A 24 32.50 -20.39 5.50
CA GLY A 24 31.36 -19.92 4.76
C GLY A 24 30.53 -19.16 5.77
N ALA A 25 30.55 -17.85 5.67
CA ALA A 25 29.64 -17.01 6.41
C ALA A 25 28.26 -17.54 6.05
N ASN A 26 27.69 -18.32 6.95
CA ASN A 26 26.27 -18.65 6.91
C ASN A 26 25.57 -17.32 7.15
N SER A 27 25.50 -16.47 6.09
CA SER A 27 24.78 -15.23 6.18
C SER A 27 23.33 -15.62 6.39
N SER A 28 22.89 -15.53 7.66
CA SER A 28 21.49 -15.77 7.98
C SER A 28 20.66 -14.94 7.00
N GLN A 29 19.71 -15.60 6.35
CA GLN A 29 18.82 -14.96 5.38
C GLN A 29 18.24 -13.68 5.98
N LYS A 30 18.39 -12.56 5.27
CA LYS A 30 17.91 -11.26 5.72
C LYS A 30 16.40 -11.29 5.92
N THR A 31 15.93 -10.63 6.96
CA THR A 31 14.51 -10.60 7.33
C THR A 31 13.95 -9.20 7.15
N ILE A 32 12.92 -9.06 6.33
CA ILE A 32 12.23 -7.80 6.08
C ILE A 32 10.80 -7.92 6.58
N ALA A 33 10.39 -7.02 7.47
CA ALA A 33 9.01 -6.91 7.91
C ALA A 33 8.23 -6.04 6.94
N VAL A 34 7.10 -6.55 6.45
CA VAL A 34 6.15 -5.81 5.62
C VAL A 34 4.87 -5.65 6.41
N ILE A 35 4.54 -4.40 6.74
CA ILE A 35 3.49 -4.04 7.69
C ILE A 35 2.43 -3.19 6.98
N PRO A 36 1.32 -3.80 6.51
CA PRO A 36 0.19 -3.09 5.91
C PRO A 36 -0.63 -2.33 6.96
N LYS A 37 -1.57 -1.48 6.52
CA LYS A 37 -2.54 -0.86 7.42
C LYS A 37 -3.48 -1.88 8.05
N GLY A 38 -3.90 -2.87 7.24
CA GLY A 38 -4.78 -3.97 7.63
C GLY A 38 -4.51 -5.22 6.81
N VAL A 39 -5.23 -6.32 7.08
CA VAL A 39 -4.99 -7.62 6.44
C VAL A 39 -6.23 -8.19 5.74
N SER A 40 -7.36 -7.48 5.72
CA SER A 40 -8.65 -8.02 5.30
C SER A 40 -9.05 -7.65 3.86
N HIS A 41 -8.46 -6.62 3.24
CA HIS A 41 -8.82 -6.18 1.90
C HIS A 41 -8.02 -6.93 0.83
N SER A 42 -8.62 -7.13 -0.35
CA SER A 42 -7.96 -7.73 -1.52
C SER A 42 -6.73 -6.94 -1.94
N PHE A 43 -6.77 -5.62 -1.83
CA PHE A 43 -5.63 -4.74 -2.03
C PHE A 43 -4.38 -5.20 -1.25
N TRP A 44 -4.53 -5.50 0.04
CA TRP A 44 -3.40 -5.96 0.88
C TRP A 44 -2.89 -7.34 0.49
N LEU A 45 -3.76 -8.23 -0.01
CA LEU A 45 -3.33 -9.55 -0.50
C LEU A 45 -2.47 -9.42 -1.76
N MET A 46 -2.79 -8.47 -2.64
CA MET A 46 -1.98 -8.17 -3.81
C MET A 46 -0.63 -7.55 -3.43
N VAL A 47 -0.59 -6.64 -2.45
CA VAL A 47 0.68 -6.12 -1.87
C VAL A 47 1.51 -7.26 -1.31
N LYS A 48 0.89 -8.17 -0.55
CA LYS A 48 1.57 -9.35 -0.01
C LYS A 48 2.19 -10.22 -1.09
N SER A 49 1.45 -10.47 -2.16
CA SER A 49 1.93 -11.25 -3.31
C SER A 49 3.18 -10.61 -3.93
N GLY A 50 3.20 -9.29 -4.10
CA GLY A 50 4.38 -8.55 -4.57
C GLY A 50 5.58 -8.64 -3.62
N ALA A 51 5.33 -8.49 -2.31
CA ALA A 51 6.37 -8.63 -1.29
C ALA A 51 6.96 -10.05 -1.24
N ASP A 52 6.11 -11.07 -1.32
CA ASP A 52 6.54 -12.48 -1.33
C ASP A 52 7.35 -12.80 -2.59
N ALA A 53 6.95 -12.27 -3.76
CA ALA A 53 7.72 -12.40 -5.00
C ALA A 53 9.11 -11.77 -4.86
N ALA A 54 9.20 -10.54 -4.34
CA ALA A 54 10.47 -9.89 -4.07
C ALA A 54 11.32 -10.69 -3.07
N GLY A 55 10.70 -11.24 -2.02
CA GLY A 55 11.37 -12.11 -1.05
C GLY A 55 12.02 -13.33 -1.70
N LYS A 56 11.32 -13.97 -2.64
CA LYS A 56 11.82 -15.10 -3.41
C LYS A 56 12.96 -14.69 -4.36
N ASP A 57 12.76 -13.65 -5.15
CA ASP A 57 13.71 -13.21 -6.17
C ASP A 57 15.02 -12.71 -5.56
N MET A 58 14.96 -12.09 -4.39
CA MET A 58 16.11 -11.48 -3.69
C MET A 58 16.63 -12.31 -2.53
N ASN A 59 16.09 -13.53 -2.33
CA ASN A 59 16.48 -14.46 -1.27
C ASN A 59 16.45 -13.82 0.13
N VAL A 60 15.35 -13.12 0.46
CA VAL A 60 15.10 -12.56 1.80
C VAL A 60 13.83 -13.14 2.39
N ARG A 61 13.80 -13.24 3.72
CA ARG A 61 12.62 -13.71 4.46
C ARG A 61 11.65 -12.55 4.67
N ILE A 62 10.41 -12.72 4.23
CA ILE A 62 9.34 -11.75 4.46
C ILE A 62 8.57 -12.12 5.74
N VAL A 63 8.42 -11.14 6.64
CA VAL A 63 7.51 -11.22 7.77
C VAL A 63 6.33 -10.29 7.48
N TRP A 64 5.20 -10.88 7.08
CA TRP A 64 3.96 -10.15 6.85
C TRP A 64 3.15 -10.08 8.14
N LYS A 65 2.95 -8.89 8.69
CA LYS A 65 2.19 -8.70 9.92
C LYS A 65 1.50 -7.33 9.90
N GLY A 66 0.19 -7.31 10.04
CA GLY A 66 -0.62 -6.09 10.07
C GLY A 66 -1.70 -6.17 11.15
N ALA A 67 -2.27 -5.03 11.50
CA ALA A 67 -3.43 -4.96 12.38
C ALA A 67 -4.67 -5.59 11.69
N ALA A 68 -5.61 -6.09 12.49
CA ALA A 68 -6.86 -6.65 11.95
C ALA A 68 -7.73 -5.57 11.27
N GLN A 69 -7.64 -4.33 11.76
CA GLN A 69 -8.37 -3.18 11.24
C GLN A 69 -7.43 -2.02 10.97
N GLU A 70 -7.65 -1.30 9.87
CA GLU A 70 -6.84 -0.13 9.50
C GLU A 70 -6.99 1.05 10.48
N THR A 71 -7.98 1.01 11.35
CA THR A 71 -8.22 2.00 12.40
C THR A 71 -7.45 1.73 13.69
N ASP A 72 -6.79 0.58 13.81
CA ASP A 72 -6.01 0.22 15.00
C ASP A 72 -4.55 0.71 14.89
N TYR A 73 -4.36 2.01 15.11
CA TYR A 73 -3.02 2.64 15.09
C TYR A 73 -2.11 2.10 16.18
N SER A 74 -2.65 1.85 17.38
CA SER A 74 -1.88 1.34 18.50
C SER A 74 -1.39 -0.08 18.24
N GLY A 75 -2.27 -0.93 17.66
CA GLY A 75 -1.89 -2.27 17.22
C GLY A 75 -0.80 -2.24 16.16
N GLN A 76 -0.88 -1.30 15.19
CA GLN A 76 0.17 -1.17 14.18
C GLN A 76 1.50 -0.69 14.80
N MET A 77 1.48 0.27 15.74
CA MET A 77 2.67 0.72 16.47
C MET A 77 3.33 -0.44 17.23
N ASN A 78 2.53 -1.27 17.93
CA ASN A 78 3.05 -2.43 18.66
C ASN A 78 3.70 -3.46 17.70
N ILE A 79 3.13 -3.66 16.51
CA ILE A 79 3.72 -4.51 15.49
C ILE A 79 5.09 -3.99 15.05
N VAL A 80 5.22 -2.68 14.78
CA VAL A 80 6.51 -2.08 14.42
C VAL A 80 7.51 -2.22 15.57
N GLU A 81 7.08 -1.99 16.81
CA GLU A 81 7.89 -2.17 18.01
C GLU A 81 8.43 -3.60 18.13
N ASP A 82 7.55 -4.60 17.93
CA ASP A 82 7.95 -6.01 17.92
C ASP A 82 9.04 -6.28 16.87
N MET A 83 8.94 -5.68 15.68
CA MET A 83 9.94 -5.85 14.62
C MET A 83 11.27 -5.19 14.97
N ILE A 84 11.23 -4.02 15.63
CA ILE A 84 12.44 -3.36 16.16
C ILE A 84 13.12 -4.26 17.20
N ASN A 85 12.36 -4.80 18.14
CA ASN A 85 12.87 -5.68 19.20
C ASN A 85 13.45 -6.99 18.64
N GLN A 86 12.88 -7.53 17.58
CA GLN A 86 13.39 -8.70 16.85
C GLN A 86 14.61 -8.37 15.97
N ARG A 87 14.98 -7.10 15.85
CA ARG A 87 16.11 -6.62 15.03
C ARG A 87 16.04 -7.11 13.60
N VAL A 88 14.87 -6.95 12.96
CA VAL A 88 14.73 -7.24 11.54
C VAL A 88 15.69 -6.37 10.71
N ASP A 89 16.09 -6.82 9.53
CA ASP A 89 17.05 -6.11 8.69
C ASP A 89 16.43 -4.90 7.96
N GLY A 90 15.10 -4.79 7.93
CA GLY A 90 14.39 -3.65 7.37
C GLY A 90 12.88 -3.74 7.56
N ILE A 91 12.23 -2.60 7.47
CA ILE A 91 10.78 -2.46 7.62
C ILE A 91 10.21 -1.76 6.39
N VAL A 92 9.14 -2.33 5.83
CA VAL A 92 8.30 -1.75 4.78
C VAL A 92 6.94 -1.49 5.41
N LEU A 93 6.57 -0.23 5.62
CA LEU A 93 5.41 0.19 6.41
C LEU A 93 4.42 1.02 5.59
N ALA A 94 3.14 0.62 5.59
CA ALA A 94 2.04 1.48 5.19
C ALA A 94 1.42 2.14 6.43
N PRO A 95 1.70 3.41 6.73
CA PRO A 95 1.18 4.04 7.93
C PRO A 95 -0.34 4.14 7.91
N SER A 96 -1.01 3.63 8.94
CA SER A 96 -2.46 3.75 9.08
C SER A 96 -2.90 5.17 9.47
N HIS A 97 -1.98 6.00 10.00
CA HIS A 97 -2.18 7.41 10.31
C HIS A 97 -0.87 8.18 10.16
N GLY A 98 -0.90 9.30 9.41
CA GLY A 98 0.31 10.04 9.03
C GLY A 98 1.11 10.59 10.21
N ASP A 99 0.46 11.09 11.25
CA ASP A 99 1.14 11.70 12.40
C ASP A 99 1.45 10.69 13.51
N SER A 100 0.48 9.80 13.80
CA SER A 100 0.58 8.88 14.96
C SER A 100 1.74 7.89 14.85
N LEU A 101 2.13 7.52 13.62
CA LEU A 101 3.20 6.54 13.37
C LEU A 101 4.60 7.19 13.30
N VAL A 102 4.71 8.52 13.34
CA VAL A 102 6.01 9.23 13.26
C VAL A 102 6.99 8.76 14.34
N PRO A 103 6.63 8.72 15.64
CA PRO A 103 7.58 8.38 16.70
C PRO A 103 8.17 6.97 16.52
N ILE A 104 7.37 5.98 16.13
CA ILE A 104 7.83 4.61 16.00
C ILE A 104 8.71 4.41 14.76
N VAL A 105 8.43 5.13 13.65
CA VAL A 105 9.28 5.13 12.46
C VAL A 105 10.65 5.76 12.77
N GLU A 106 10.67 6.89 13.45
CA GLU A 106 11.91 7.55 13.86
C GLU A 106 12.72 6.69 14.84
N ARG A 107 12.04 5.94 15.71
CA ARG A 107 12.68 4.99 16.62
C ARG A 107 13.31 3.81 15.85
N ALA A 108 12.65 3.25 14.85
CA ALA A 108 13.23 2.22 13.98
C ALA A 108 14.51 2.71 13.30
N GLN A 109 14.47 3.92 12.74
CA GLN A 109 15.64 4.55 12.12
C GLN A 109 16.77 4.79 13.13
N ALA A 110 16.47 5.25 14.35
CA ALA A 110 17.46 5.44 15.42
C ALA A 110 18.09 4.10 15.85
N ALA A 111 17.37 2.98 15.76
CA ALA A 111 17.87 1.64 15.98
C ALA A 111 18.71 1.08 14.80
N GLY A 112 18.91 1.87 13.74
CA GLY A 112 19.67 1.47 12.55
C GLY A 112 18.90 0.59 11.56
N ILE A 113 17.58 0.45 11.73
CA ILE A 113 16.71 -0.33 10.85
C ILE A 113 16.18 0.58 9.74
N PRO A 114 16.52 0.35 8.46
CA PRO A 114 15.98 1.13 7.35
C PRO A 114 14.48 0.93 7.23
N VAL A 115 13.74 2.03 7.02
CA VAL A 115 12.27 2.00 6.85
C VAL A 115 11.92 2.55 5.48
N THR A 116 11.22 1.78 4.68
CA THR A 116 10.53 2.24 3.48
C THR A 116 9.05 2.43 3.80
N ILE A 117 8.53 3.58 3.46
CA ILE A 117 7.10 3.88 3.54
C ILE A 117 6.44 3.46 2.23
N PHE A 118 5.26 2.84 2.28
CA PHE A 118 4.51 2.51 1.08
C PHE A 118 3.02 2.83 1.23
N ASP A 119 2.29 2.84 0.11
CA ASP A 119 0.86 3.15 -0.01
C ASP A 119 0.47 4.53 0.53
N SER A 120 0.72 4.81 1.78
CA SER A 120 0.27 6.02 2.49
C SER A 120 1.45 6.80 3.06
N GLY A 121 1.39 8.13 2.99
CA GLY A 121 2.42 9.02 3.50
C GLY A 121 2.49 9.06 5.04
N ILE A 122 3.55 9.72 5.53
CA ILE A 122 3.82 9.96 6.95
C ILE A 122 4.41 11.36 7.14
N SER A 123 4.12 12.01 8.28
CA SER A 123 4.53 13.39 8.58
C SER A 123 5.98 13.49 9.09
N THR A 124 6.89 12.72 8.53
CA THR A 124 8.33 12.82 8.74
C THR A 124 9.08 12.55 7.45
N GLN A 125 10.31 13.02 7.35
CA GLN A 125 11.21 12.72 6.24
C GLN A 125 12.26 11.65 6.61
N LYS A 126 12.20 11.10 7.82
CA LYS A 126 13.15 10.08 8.29
C LYS A 126 12.72 8.68 7.84
N TYR A 127 12.77 8.44 6.54
CA TYR A 127 12.56 7.13 5.91
C TYR A 127 13.47 6.99 4.68
N LEU A 128 13.66 5.77 4.21
CA LEU A 128 14.54 5.45 3.09
C LEU A 128 13.92 5.83 1.74
N SER A 129 12.72 5.34 1.47
CA SER A 129 11.98 5.53 0.24
C SER A 129 10.49 5.63 0.53
N TYR A 130 9.72 6.25 -0.40
CA TYR A 130 8.27 6.24 -0.39
C TYR A 130 7.75 5.66 -1.71
N VAL A 131 7.12 4.49 -1.63
CA VAL A 131 6.61 3.71 -2.77
C VAL A 131 5.09 3.75 -2.77
N SER A 132 4.47 4.52 -3.62
CA SER A 132 3.00 4.60 -3.67
C SER A 132 2.49 5.12 -5.01
N THR A 133 1.20 4.96 -5.26
CA THR A 133 0.45 5.74 -6.25
C THR A 133 0.56 7.24 -5.93
N ASP A 134 0.52 8.09 -6.94
CA ASP A 134 0.17 9.50 -6.77
C ASP A 134 -1.32 9.61 -6.42
N ASN A 135 -1.61 9.60 -5.11
CA ASN A 135 -2.97 9.57 -4.58
C ASN A 135 -3.77 10.81 -4.96
N ARG A 136 -3.13 12.00 -4.95
CA ARG A 136 -3.79 13.23 -5.38
C ARG A 136 -4.21 13.15 -6.84
N LYS A 137 -3.34 12.64 -7.71
CA LYS A 137 -3.66 12.38 -9.12
C LYS A 137 -4.80 11.36 -9.27
N GLY A 138 -4.84 10.32 -8.40
CA GLY A 138 -5.96 9.38 -8.37
C GLY A 138 -7.29 10.08 -8.12
N GLY A 139 -7.34 11.02 -7.19
CA GLY A 139 -8.51 11.87 -6.94
C GLY A 139 -8.86 12.78 -8.13
N VAL A 140 -7.85 13.36 -8.80
CA VAL A 140 -8.04 14.15 -10.02
C VAL A 140 -8.68 13.31 -11.12
N VAL A 141 -8.17 12.10 -11.39
CA VAL A 141 -8.70 11.17 -12.41
C VAL A 141 -10.17 10.82 -12.11
N ALA A 142 -10.50 10.55 -10.84
CA ALA A 142 -11.87 10.28 -10.43
C ALA A 142 -12.81 11.48 -10.66
N ALA A 143 -12.33 12.68 -10.35
CA ALA A 143 -13.13 13.91 -10.52
C ALA A 143 -13.34 14.26 -11.99
N GLU A 144 -12.32 14.11 -12.83
CA GLU A 144 -12.44 14.32 -14.27
C GLU A 144 -13.47 13.37 -14.87
N ARG A 145 -13.38 12.08 -14.53
CA ARG A 145 -14.38 11.10 -14.97
C ARG A 145 -15.79 11.43 -14.49
N MET A 146 -15.93 11.80 -13.22
CA MET A 146 -17.23 12.23 -12.66
C MET A 146 -17.80 13.43 -13.42
N GLY A 147 -16.98 14.45 -13.64
CA GLY A 147 -17.38 15.66 -14.34
C GLY A 147 -17.80 15.41 -15.78
N GLU A 148 -17.06 14.56 -16.50
CA GLU A 148 -17.41 14.16 -17.87
C GLU A 148 -18.74 13.40 -17.91
N LYS A 149 -18.93 12.40 -17.05
CA LYS A 149 -20.15 11.59 -17.00
C LYS A 149 -21.39 12.39 -16.65
N LEU A 150 -21.25 13.37 -15.79
CA LEU A 150 -22.37 14.26 -15.40
C LEU A 150 -22.55 15.45 -16.32
N GLY A 151 -21.74 15.61 -17.37
CA GLY A 151 -21.80 16.78 -18.26
C GLY A 151 -21.53 18.10 -17.52
N GLY A 152 -20.73 18.07 -16.48
CA GLY A 152 -20.33 19.23 -15.66
C GLY A 152 -21.42 19.79 -14.75
N LYS A 153 -22.52 19.07 -14.50
CA LYS A 153 -23.65 19.52 -13.66
C LYS A 153 -24.13 18.40 -12.74
N GLY A 154 -24.74 18.77 -11.62
CA GLY A 154 -25.33 17.82 -10.67
C GLY A 154 -24.81 18.00 -9.26
N LYS A 155 -25.10 17.04 -8.39
CA LYS A 155 -24.68 17.01 -6.99
C LYS A 155 -23.91 15.75 -6.72
N VAL A 156 -22.70 15.89 -6.19
CA VAL A 156 -21.82 14.76 -5.89
C VAL A 156 -21.39 14.75 -4.43
N ALA A 157 -21.06 13.57 -3.93
CA ALA A 157 -20.56 13.39 -2.58
C ALA A 157 -19.37 12.42 -2.54
N ILE A 158 -18.67 12.41 -1.41
CA ILE A 158 -17.51 11.56 -1.15
C ILE A 158 -17.83 10.60 -0.01
N ILE A 159 -17.53 9.32 -0.22
CA ILE A 159 -17.44 8.32 0.85
C ILE A 159 -15.96 8.05 1.07
N GLY A 160 -15.46 8.53 2.20
CA GLY A 160 -14.07 8.43 2.62
C GLY A 160 -13.80 7.27 3.56
N VAL A 161 -12.54 7.12 3.93
CA VAL A 161 -12.10 6.08 4.88
C VAL A 161 -12.12 6.62 6.30
N LYS A 162 -11.26 7.57 6.59
CA LYS A 162 -11.17 8.30 7.87
C LYS A 162 -10.10 9.40 7.74
N LYS A 163 -10.21 10.44 8.53
CA LYS A 163 -9.22 11.52 8.57
C LYS A 163 -7.88 11.03 9.12
N GLY A 164 -6.78 11.48 8.50
CA GLY A 164 -5.41 11.10 8.86
C GLY A 164 -4.88 9.86 8.15
N SER A 165 -5.71 9.18 7.32
CA SER A 165 -5.24 8.21 6.34
C SER A 165 -4.74 8.96 5.11
N VAL A 166 -3.44 9.29 5.07
CA VAL A 166 -2.86 10.25 4.11
C VAL A 166 -3.20 9.91 2.65
N SER A 167 -3.13 8.64 2.25
CA SER A 167 -3.47 8.23 0.88
C SER A 167 -4.90 8.59 0.49
N THR A 168 -5.86 8.35 1.38
CA THR A 168 -7.28 8.66 1.10
C THR A 168 -7.60 10.14 1.27
N ASP A 169 -6.97 10.81 2.23
CA ASP A 169 -7.08 12.27 2.36
C ASP A 169 -6.62 12.96 1.06
N GLU A 170 -5.47 12.55 0.47
CA GLU A 170 -4.97 13.09 -0.79
C GLU A 170 -5.91 12.82 -1.98
N ARG A 171 -6.55 11.63 -2.06
CA ARG A 171 -7.56 11.31 -3.08
C ARG A 171 -8.78 12.22 -2.96
N GLU A 172 -9.29 12.38 -1.73
CA GLU A 172 -10.45 13.22 -1.42
C GLU A 172 -10.16 14.70 -1.72
N GLU A 173 -8.97 15.19 -1.40
CA GLU A 173 -8.52 16.56 -1.75
C GLU A 173 -8.38 16.74 -3.26
N GLY A 174 -7.73 15.79 -3.96
CA GLY A 174 -7.57 15.82 -5.41
C GLY A 174 -8.92 15.85 -6.13
N PHE A 175 -9.88 15.05 -5.68
CA PHE A 175 -11.24 15.02 -6.18
C PHE A 175 -11.96 16.36 -5.95
N ARG A 176 -11.99 16.84 -4.71
CA ARG A 176 -12.63 18.09 -4.30
C ARG A 176 -12.12 19.28 -5.10
N ASP A 177 -10.81 19.45 -5.12
CA ASP A 177 -10.16 20.58 -5.80
C ASP A 177 -10.46 20.58 -7.30
N THR A 178 -10.48 19.39 -7.92
CA THR A 178 -10.75 19.27 -9.36
C THR A 178 -12.21 19.56 -9.68
N ILE A 179 -13.15 19.03 -8.91
CA ILE A 179 -14.59 19.35 -9.07
C ILE A 179 -14.79 20.86 -8.95
N GLN A 180 -14.27 21.49 -7.91
CA GLN A 180 -14.44 22.93 -7.69
C GLN A 180 -13.82 23.79 -8.79
N LYS A 181 -12.66 23.40 -9.32
CA LYS A 181 -11.93 24.20 -10.31
C LYS A 181 -12.41 23.96 -11.75
N LYS A 182 -12.65 22.70 -12.12
CA LYS A 182 -12.95 22.32 -13.51
C LYS A 182 -14.44 22.20 -13.81
N PHE A 183 -15.25 21.88 -12.79
CA PHE A 183 -16.69 21.62 -12.97
C PHE A 183 -17.54 22.44 -12.00
N PRO A 184 -17.52 23.78 -12.10
CA PRO A 184 -18.21 24.68 -11.16
C PRO A 184 -19.74 24.54 -11.18
N GLY A 185 -20.30 23.85 -12.16
CA GLY A 185 -21.74 23.51 -12.23
C GLY A 185 -22.09 22.26 -11.40
N ILE A 186 -21.09 21.56 -10.82
CA ILE A 186 -21.31 20.44 -9.93
C ILE A 186 -21.25 20.93 -8.47
N THR A 187 -22.32 20.69 -7.73
CA THR A 187 -22.38 20.97 -6.29
C THR A 187 -21.78 19.81 -5.52
N LEU A 188 -20.73 20.05 -4.74
CA LEU A 188 -20.13 19.04 -3.87
C LEU A 188 -20.76 19.11 -2.48
N VAL A 189 -21.26 17.97 -1.96
CA VAL A 189 -21.67 17.85 -0.55
C VAL A 189 -20.47 18.16 0.34
N PRO A 190 -20.57 19.13 1.28
CA PRO A 190 -19.39 19.62 2.00
C PRO A 190 -18.84 18.62 3.01
N ILE A 191 -19.69 17.71 3.50
CA ILE A 191 -19.34 16.71 4.51
C ILE A 191 -18.94 15.40 3.83
N ILE A 192 -17.82 14.83 4.26
CA ILE A 192 -17.42 13.48 3.86
C ILE A 192 -18.02 12.48 4.84
N PHE A 193 -18.63 11.43 4.30
CA PHE A 193 -19.15 10.31 5.07
C PHE A 193 -18.07 9.23 5.16
N TYR A 194 -17.68 8.83 6.37
CA TYR A 194 -16.55 7.93 6.59
C TYR A 194 -16.99 6.50 6.90
N GLY A 195 -16.44 5.55 6.13
CA GLY A 195 -16.71 4.11 6.28
C GLY A 195 -15.67 3.34 7.11
N GLU A 196 -14.65 4.02 7.67
CA GLU A 196 -13.63 3.46 8.58
C GLU A 196 -12.92 2.20 8.03
N ALA A 197 -12.61 2.17 6.74
CA ALA A 197 -12.03 1.02 6.05
C ALA A 197 -12.83 -0.29 6.25
N ASN A 198 -14.15 -0.18 6.37
CA ASN A 198 -15.06 -1.30 6.57
C ASN A 198 -16.24 -1.23 5.60
N ALA A 199 -16.47 -2.30 4.84
CA ALA A 199 -17.51 -2.34 3.81
C ALA A 199 -18.95 -2.17 4.37
N ALA A 200 -19.23 -2.72 5.56
CA ALA A 200 -20.55 -2.57 6.18
C ALA A 200 -20.79 -1.15 6.69
N LYS A 201 -19.80 -0.51 7.31
CA LYS A 201 -19.87 0.90 7.68
C LYS A 201 -19.93 1.82 6.46
N SER A 202 -19.24 1.48 5.40
CA SER A 202 -19.31 2.22 4.12
C SER A 202 -20.68 2.08 3.46
N LEU A 203 -21.32 0.91 3.55
CA LEU A 203 -22.72 0.73 3.13
C LEU A 203 -23.64 1.65 3.92
N GLN A 204 -23.53 1.65 5.25
CA GLN A 204 -24.35 2.53 6.11
C GLN A 204 -24.12 4.01 5.76
N ALA A 205 -22.86 4.42 5.61
CA ALA A 205 -22.51 5.79 5.21
C ALA A 205 -23.12 6.17 3.83
N ALA A 206 -23.12 5.24 2.88
CA ALA A 206 -23.75 5.45 1.56
C ALA A 206 -25.27 5.55 1.67
N GLU A 207 -25.91 4.70 2.48
CA GLU A 207 -27.36 4.74 2.70
C GLU A 207 -27.81 6.04 3.38
N ASP A 208 -27.08 6.49 4.39
CA ASP A 208 -27.34 7.75 5.11
C ASP A 208 -27.21 8.94 4.12
N LEU A 209 -26.17 8.92 3.29
CA LEU A 209 -25.92 9.93 2.28
C LEU A 209 -27.04 9.97 1.23
N LEU A 210 -27.42 8.83 0.66
CA LEU A 210 -28.50 8.72 -0.33
C LEU A 210 -29.89 9.07 0.25
N THR A 211 -30.07 8.92 1.55
CA THR A 211 -31.28 9.31 2.25
C THR A 211 -31.33 10.82 2.49
N SER A 212 -30.22 11.40 2.95
CA SER A 212 -30.14 12.83 3.26
C SER A 212 -30.03 13.72 2.01
N HIS A 213 -29.65 13.15 0.88
CA HIS A 213 -29.44 13.83 -0.39
C HIS A 213 -30.07 13.04 -1.54
N SER A 214 -31.41 13.04 -1.62
CA SER A 214 -32.16 12.32 -2.68
C SER A 214 -31.94 12.85 -4.08
N ASP A 215 -31.37 14.03 -4.21
CA ASP A 215 -30.99 14.72 -5.47
C ASP A 215 -29.53 14.41 -5.90
N LEU A 216 -28.88 13.46 -5.24
CA LEU A 216 -27.50 13.09 -5.56
C LEU A 216 -27.42 12.43 -6.95
N THR A 217 -26.47 12.88 -7.77
CA THR A 217 -26.23 12.35 -9.12
C THR A 217 -24.91 11.60 -9.23
N GLY A 218 -24.00 11.75 -8.26
CA GLY A 218 -22.72 11.05 -8.27
C GLY A 218 -22.13 10.79 -6.89
N LEU A 219 -21.41 9.67 -6.77
CA LEU A 219 -20.65 9.27 -5.59
C LEU A 219 -19.20 8.98 -5.98
N PHE A 220 -18.27 9.52 -5.22
CA PHE A 220 -16.86 9.09 -5.23
C PHE A 220 -16.57 8.28 -3.98
N ALA A 221 -16.05 7.07 -4.16
CA ALA A 221 -15.62 6.19 -3.06
C ALA A 221 -14.09 6.06 -3.09
N SER A 222 -13.41 6.48 -2.01
CA SER A 222 -11.97 6.77 -2.05
C SER A 222 -11.05 5.54 -1.85
N ASN A 223 -11.61 4.33 -1.59
CA ASN A 223 -10.87 3.07 -1.48
C ASN A 223 -11.76 1.83 -1.74
N GLU A 224 -11.16 0.61 -1.69
CA GLU A 224 -11.85 -0.67 -1.91
C GLU A 224 -13.12 -0.80 -1.04
N SER A 225 -13.02 -0.65 0.28
CA SER A 225 -14.16 -0.86 1.18
C SER A 225 -15.27 0.18 1.01
N SER A 226 -14.91 1.44 0.72
CA SER A 226 -15.87 2.48 0.40
C SER A 226 -16.60 2.19 -0.90
N THR A 227 -15.88 1.68 -1.91
CA THR A 227 -16.46 1.31 -3.22
C THR A 227 -17.43 0.13 -3.06
N VAL A 228 -17.04 -0.90 -2.30
CA VAL A 228 -17.92 -2.06 -2.01
C VAL A 228 -19.18 -1.63 -1.28
N GLY A 229 -19.08 -0.74 -0.28
CA GLY A 229 -20.24 -0.23 0.44
C GLY A 229 -21.15 0.61 -0.46
N ALA A 230 -20.57 1.53 -1.24
CA ALA A 230 -21.30 2.43 -2.13
C ALA A 230 -22.08 1.67 -3.22
N VAL A 231 -21.46 0.70 -3.90
CA VAL A 231 -22.15 -0.05 -4.96
C VAL A 231 -23.29 -0.88 -4.39
N ARG A 232 -23.16 -1.48 -3.21
CA ARG A 232 -24.25 -2.21 -2.54
C ARG A 232 -25.43 -1.30 -2.23
N ALA A 233 -25.20 -0.10 -1.69
CA ALA A 233 -26.27 0.87 -1.43
C ALA A 233 -27.00 1.27 -2.71
N ILE A 234 -26.27 1.54 -3.80
CA ILE A 234 -26.82 1.88 -5.11
C ILE A 234 -27.68 0.74 -5.66
N GLN A 235 -27.20 -0.51 -5.56
CA GLN A 235 -27.92 -1.69 -6.04
C GLN A 235 -29.21 -1.94 -5.24
N GLN A 236 -29.13 -1.91 -3.90
CA GLN A 236 -30.28 -2.13 -3.00
C GLN A 236 -31.39 -1.09 -3.21
N ARG A 237 -31.04 0.12 -3.59
CA ARG A 237 -32.01 1.21 -3.87
C ARG A 237 -32.44 1.31 -5.33
N ASN A 238 -31.99 0.42 -6.21
CA ASN A 238 -32.26 0.47 -7.66
C ASN A 238 -31.83 1.81 -8.31
N LEU A 239 -30.66 2.32 -7.89
CA LEU A 239 -30.08 3.57 -8.38
C LEU A 239 -28.94 3.36 -9.39
N ALA A 240 -28.66 2.12 -9.79
CA ALA A 240 -27.70 1.83 -10.85
C ALA A 240 -28.08 2.58 -12.15
N GLY A 241 -27.11 3.27 -12.75
CA GLY A 241 -27.31 4.13 -13.91
C GLY A 241 -28.00 5.48 -13.64
N LYS A 242 -28.54 5.71 -12.42
CA LYS A 242 -29.11 7.02 -12.00
C LYS A 242 -28.12 7.82 -11.16
N VAL A 243 -27.35 7.16 -10.33
CA VAL A 243 -26.24 7.74 -9.56
C VAL A 243 -24.93 7.20 -10.12
N THR A 244 -24.10 8.09 -10.66
CA THR A 244 -22.78 7.73 -11.18
C THR A 244 -21.84 7.40 -10.02
N LEU A 245 -21.35 6.15 -9.96
CA LEU A 245 -20.34 5.75 -8.98
C LEU A 245 -18.96 5.69 -9.65
N VAL A 246 -18.03 6.50 -9.14
CA VAL A 246 -16.59 6.36 -9.41
C VAL A 246 -15.95 5.81 -8.15
N GLY A 247 -15.38 4.61 -8.25
CA GLY A 247 -14.75 3.93 -7.14
C GLY A 247 -13.22 3.92 -7.22
N PHE A 248 -12.61 3.29 -6.23
CA PHE A 248 -11.16 3.08 -6.14
C PHE A 248 -10.87 1.61 -5.86
N ASP A 249 -9.74 1.12 -6.40
CA ASP A 249 -9.30 -0.27 -6.35
C ASP A 249 -10.19 -1.25 -7.15
N ALA A 250 -9.76 -2.49 -7.28
CA ALA A 250 -10.50 -3.52 -8.00
C ALA A 250 -10.51 -4.83 -7.22
N THR A 251 -11.69 -5.42 -7.13
CA THR A 251 -11.89 -6.84 -6.82
C THR A 251 -12.62 -7.48 -7.98
N ALA A 252 -12.66 -8.81 -8.05
CA ALA A 252 -13.41 -9.50 -9.10
C ALA A 252 -14.89 -9.06 -9.16
N ASP A 253 -15.51 -8.82 -7.99
CA ASP A 253 -16.88 -8.34 -7.90
C ASP A 253 -17.03 -6.90 -8.39
N LEU A 254 -16.14 -5.98 -8.00
CA LEU A 254 -16.19 -4.59 -8.47
C LEU A 254 -15.97 -4.49 -9.99
N VAL A 255 -15.08 -5.33 -10.54
CA VAL A 255 -14.87 -5.40 -12.01
C VAL A 255 -16.13 -5.90 -12.71
N ARG A 256 -16.81 -6.89 -12.14
CA ARG A 256 -18.12 -7.36 -12.65
C ARG A 256 -19.15 -6.22 -12.60
N ASP A 257 -19.23 -5.50 -11.48
CA ASP A 257 -20.16 -4.38 -11.32
C ASP A 257 -19.91 -3.24 -12.32
N VAL A 258 -18.65 -3.02 -12.76
CA VAL A 258 -18.35 -2.11 -13.89
C VAL A 258 -18.91 -2.67 -15.21
N ARG A 259 -18.72 -3.96 -15.49
CA ARG A 259 -19.25 -4.60 -16.73
C ARG A 259 -20.77 -4.53 -16.79
N GLU A 260 -21.44 -4.69 -15.65
CA GLU A 260 -22.90 -4.65 -15.51
C GLU A 260 -23.45 -3.20 -15.44
N GLY A 261 -22.59 -2.19 -15.22
CA GLY A 261 -22.96 -0.78 -15.20
C GLY A 261 -23.48 -0.27 -13.85
N SER A 262 -23.32 -1.03 -12.77
CA SER A 262 -23.59 -0.56 -11.41
C SER A 262 -22.52 0.42 -10.92
N ILE A 263 -21.29 0.29 -11.44
CA ILE A 263 -20.16 1.21 -11.26
C ILE A 263 -19.82 1.78 -12.64
N ASP A 264 -19.63 3.10 -12.74
CA ASP A 264 -19.15 3.72 -13.98
C ASP A 264 -17.67 3.42 -14.24
N SER A 265 -16.86 3.58 -13.22
CA SER A 265 -15.40 3.40 -13.35
C SER A 265 -14.72 3.16 -12.00
N LEU A 266 -13.50 2.58 -12.07
CA LEU A 266 -12.62 2.37 -10.93
C LEU A 266 -11.26 3.01 -11.20
N VAL A 267 -10.73 3.74 -10.23
CA VAL A 267 -9.35 4.20 -10.24
C VAL A 267 -8.47 3.09 -9.69
N LEU A 268 -7.58 2.57 -10.52
CA LEU A 268 -6.70 1.45 -10.20
C LEU A 268 -5.33 1.91 -9.74
N GLN A 269 -4.78 1.17 -8.79
CA GLN A 269 -3.40 1.24 -8.34
C GLN A 269 -2.62 0.01 -8.82
N ASN A 270 -1.34 -0.07 -8.46
CA ASN A 270 -0.53 -1.27 -8.64
C ASN A 270 -0.02 -1.78 -7.27
N PRO A 271 -0.86 -2.48 -6.50
CA PRO A 271 -0.49 -2.97 -5.17
C PRO A 271 0.63 -4.01 -5.21
N PHE A 272 0.68 -4.88 -6.23
CA PHE A 272 1.79 -5.82 -6.41
C PHE A 272 3.13 -5.08 -6.51
N LYS A 273 3.21 -4.06 -7.37
CA LYS A 273 4.43 -3.25 -7.51
C LYS A 273 4.80 -2.54 -6.20
N MET A 274 3.81 -2.09 -5.41
CA MET A 274 4.09 -1.47 -4.11
C MET A 274 4.79 -2.44 -3.16
N GLY A 275 4.30 -3.68 -3.06
CA GLY A 275 4.93 -4.71 -2.23
C GLY A 275 6.32 -5.09 -2.71
N TYR A 276 6.46 -5.32 -4.02
CA TYR A 276 7.73 -5.71 -4.63
C TYR A 276 8.82 -4.63 -4.48
N GLU A 277 8.52 -3.41 -4.92
CA GLU A 277 9.47 -2.29 -4.85
C GLU A 277 9.76 -1.87 -3.40
N GLY A 278 8.76 -1.96 -2.50
CA GLY A 278 8.97 -1.72 -1.07
C GLY A 278 10.08 -2.60 -0.50
N VAL A 279 10.00 -3.91 -0.73
CA VAL A 279 11.03 -4.88 -0.31
C VAL A 279 12.35 -4.61 -1.02
N LYS A 280 12.31 -4.38 -2.33
CA LYS A 280 13.50 -4.13 -3.16
C LYS A 280 14.31 -2.93 -2.66
N THR A 281 13.68 -1.83 -2.25
CA THR A 281 14.39 -0.66 -1.72
C THR A 281 15.17 -0.98 -0.45
N ILE A 282 14.64 -1.82 0.43
CA ILE A 282 15.34 -2.29 1.64
C ILE A 282 16.55 -3.17 1.25
N VAL A 283 16.35 -4.13 0.33
CA VAL A 283 17.43 -5.00 -0.14
C VAL A 283 18.54 -4.21 -0.81
N ASP A 284 18.22 -3.25 -1.66
CA ASP A 284 19.19 -2.36 -2.29
C ASP A 284 20.00 -1.59 -1.24
N LYS A 285 19.34 -1.08 -0.18
CA LYS A 285 20.01 -0.39 0.94
C LYS A 285 20.96 -1.30 1.69
N ILE A 286 20.53 -2.52 2.02
CA ILE A 286 21.37 -3.53 2.70
C ILE A 286 22.58 -3.88 1.81
N GLY A 287 22.38 -3.94 0.51
CA GLY A 287 23.44 -4.19 -0.49
C GLY A 287 24.35 -2.99 -0.78
N GLY A 288 24.21 -1.88 -0.04
CA GLY A 288 25.05 -0.68 -0.17
C GLY A 288 24.62 0.28 -1.29
N LYS A 289 23.49 0.04 -1.94
CA LYS A 289 22.92 0.96 -2.94
C LYS A 289 22.09 2.04 -2.26
N GLN A 290 21.88 3.15 -2.97
CA GLN A 290 20.95 4.19 -2.56
C GLN A 290 19.68 4.11 -3.44
N PRO A 291 18.53 3.63 -2.91
CA PRO A 291 17.30 3.57 -3.68
C PRO A 291 16.72 4.98 -3.92
N GLU A 292 15.85 5.08 -4.91
CA GLU A 292 15.12 6.31 -5.20
C GLU A 292 14.27 6.72 -4.00
N ARG A 293 14.24 8.03 -3.72
CA ARG A 293 13.48 8.59 -2.61
C ARG A 293 11.98 8.47 -2.78
N ARG A 294 11.49 8.52 -4.02
CA ARG A 294 10.08 8.42 -4.40
C ARG A 294 9.93 7.48 -5.59
N ILE A 295 9.11 6.45 -5.44
CA ILE A 295 8.75 5.52 -6.52
C ILE A 295 7.23 5.61 -6.72
N ASP A 296 6.82 6.14 -7.87
CA ASP A 296 5.42 6.14 -8.28
C ASP A 296 5.05 4.79 -8.91
N THR A 297 4.02 4.16 -8.38
CA THR A 297 3.52 2.89 -8.91
C THR A 297 2.48 3.05 -10.02
N GLY A 298 2.09 4.29 -10.30
CA GLY A 298 1.14 4.64 -11.34
C GLY A 298 -0.32 4.63 -10.89
N VAL A 299 -1.17 5.19 -11.74
CA VAL A 299 -2.63 5.22 -11.58
C VAL A 299 -3.28 5.05 -12.95
N LYS A 300 -4.36 4.24 -13.04
CA LYS A 300 -5.13 3.99 -14.26
C LYS A 300 -6.62 4.09 -13.97
N LEU A 301 -7.39 4.46 -14.98
CA LEU A 301 -8.85 4.42 -14.92
C LEU A 301 -9.37 3.18 -15.64
N LEU A 302 -10.09 2.33 -14.93
CA LEU A 302 -10.82 1.20 -15.48
C LEU A 302 -12.26 1.63 -15.77
N THR A 303 -12.72 1.39 -16.98
CA THR A 303 -14.07 1.61 -17.44
C THR A 303 -14.58 0.37 -18.17
N LYS A 304 -15.87 0.34 -18.50
CA LYS A 304 -16.44 -0.74 -19.31
C LYS A 304 -15.74 -0.89 -20.67
N ASP A 305 -15.26 0.21 -21.24
CA ASP A 305 -14.68 0.22 -22.59
C ASP A 305 -13.26 -0.37 -22.64
N ASN A 306 -12.52 -0.32 -21.52
CA ASN A 306 -11.13 -0.77 -21.48
C ASN A 306 -10.86 -1.96 -20.53
N VAL A 307 -11.89 -2.48 -19.88
CA VAL A 307 -11.76 -3.55 -18.86
C VAL A 307 -11.07 -4.82 -19.39
N ASP A 308 -11.18 -5.11 -20.70
CA ASP A 308 -10.59 -6.29 -21.34
C ASP A 308 -9.25 -6.01 -22.02
N THR A 309 -8.70 -4.81 -21.93
CA THR A 309 -7.37 -4.51 -22.46
C THR A 309 -6.28 -5.21 -21.63
N GLN A 310 -5.18 -5.60 -22.29
CA GLN A 310 -4.07 -6.27 -21.62
C GLN A 310 -3.53 -5.44 -20.42
N GLU A 311 -3.38 -4.14 -20.60
CA GLU A 311 -2.88 -3.23 -19.56
C GLU A 311 -3.72 -3.27 -18.28
N ILE A 312 -5.05 -3.24 -18.43
CA ILE A 312 -5.96 -3.32 -17.28
C ILE A 312 -5.96 -4.71 -16.68
N GLN A 313 -5.97 -5.76 -17.50
CA GLN A 313 -5.96 -7.15 -17.03
C GLN A 313 -4.71 -7.49 -16.24
N GLU A 314 -3.56 -6.88 -16.54
CA GLU A 314 -2.31 -7.05 -15.76
C GLU A 314 -2.39 -6.40 -14.36
N LEU A 315 -3.23 -5.38 -14.18
CA LEU A 315 -3.40 -4.69 -12.89
C LEU A 315 -4.44 -5.33 -11.97
N ILE A 316 -5.38 -6.12 -12.52
CA ILE A 316 -6.53 -6.69 -11.78
C ILE A 316 -6.44 -8.21 -11.59
N LYS A 317 -5.34 -8.83 -11.98
CA LYS A 317 -5.07 -10.29 -11.84
C LYS A 317 -4.70 -10.70 -10.43
#